data_f72deb77d1bc4972e3e131d15a4ca399
#
_entry.id   f72deb77d1bc4972e3e131d15a4ca399
#
_cell.length_a   1.000
_cell.length_b   1.000
_cell.length_c   1.000
_cell.angle_alpha   90.00
_cell.angle_beta   90.00
_cell.angle_gamma   90.00
#
_symmetry.space_group_name_H-M   'P 1'
#
loop_
_entity.id
_entity.type
_entity.pdbx_description
1 polymer ?
#
loop_
_entity_poly.entity_id
_entity_poly.type
_entity_poly.pdbx_seq_one_letter_code
_entity_poly.pdbx_strand_id
1 'polypeptide(L)'
;MCTAVLELKNINKEFGTFHALTDVNLKIEKGKIYGFIGKNGAGKTTLMRIVSGMSTPSSGSMELFGKTQANEICKERAKIGTMLEDRGISPNLTAAQNLKAQMMMKGLDNDSRIREVLEIVGLSKTGAKKFKDFSLGMKRRLTLAATLLSNPEFLILDEPTNGLDPVGIKDTRDLLMQINREYGTTIMISSHILRELYEVATDFIFIDSGVIIGEISKEQLNRKLEKKILIRSKETDKIIDVLQKHGMGNNLIVSGDTITLSGNDVNEEQVGSWLHESGAVLLEFTQTRETLESYFIGLIGGNSHA
;
A
#
# COMPACT_ATOMS: atom_id res chain seq x y z
N MET A 1 -15.26 -11.04 -12.87
CA MET A 1 -13.87 -10.93 -13.35
C MET A 1 -13.33 -9.61 -12.85
N CYS A 2 -12.29 -9.60 -12.02
CA CYS A 2 -11.63 -8.33 -11.64
C CYS A 2 -11.00 -7.72 -12.88
N THR A 3 -11.47 -6.55 -13.29
CA THR A 3 -10.92 -5.83 -14.44
C THR A 3 -9.66 -5.09 -13.97
N ALA A 4 -8.53 -5.27 -14.62
CA ALA A 4 -7.32 -4.51 -14.34
C ALA A 4 -7.53 -3.04 -14.70
N VAL A 5 -7.07 -2.14 -13.82
CA VAL A 5 -7.02 -0.69 -14.07
C VAL A 5 -5.71 -0.34 -14.78
N LEU A 6 -4.64 -1.04 -14.41
CA LEU A 6 -3.30 -0.86 -14.96
C LEU A 6 -2.62 -2.22 -15.13
N GLU A 7 -1.98 -2.43 -16.26
CA GLU A 7 -1.04 -3.53 -16.48
C GLU A 7 0.24 -3.00 -17.13
N LEU A 8 1.37 -3.28 -16.51
CA LEU A 8 2.72 -2.92 -16.98
C LEU A 8 3.47 -4.18 -17.36
N LYS A 9 4.12 -4.17 -18.53
CA LYS A 9 4.92 -5.30 -19.04
C LYS A 9 6.30 -4.82 -19.43
N ASN A 10 7.31 -5.34 -18.76
CA ASN A 10 8.74 -5.11 -19.02
C ASN A 10 9.08 -3.60 -19.08
N ILE A 11 8.50 -2.80 -18.16
CA ILE A 11 8.76 -1.36 -18.13
C ILE A 11 10.18 -1.11 -17.64
N ASN A 12 10.94 -0.42 -18.48
CA ASN A 12 12.27 0.08 -18.18
C ASN A 12 12.28 1.61 -18.20
N LYS A 13 13.09 2.22 -17.34
CA LYS A 13 13.34 3.66 -17.34
C LYS A 13 14.79 3.96 -17.05
N GLU A 14 15.41 4.65 -17.98
CA GLU A 14 16.80 5.07 -17.92
C GLU A 14 16.92 6.60 -17.93
N PHE A 15 17.86 7.13 -17.17
CA PHE A 15 18.30 8.51 -17.18
C PHE A 15 19.81 8.53 -17.42
N GLY A 16 20.21 8.65 -18.69
CA GLY A 16 21.60 8.45 -19.10
C GLY A 16 22.05 7.01 -18.78
N THR A 17 23.06 6.87 -17.93
CA THR A 17 23.58 5.57 -17.47
C THR A 17 22.86 5.01 -16.25
N PHE A 18 21.96 5.76 -15.64
CA PHE A 18 21.25 5.34 -14.43
C PHE A 18 19.95 4.62 -14.79
N HIS A 19 19.83 3.36 -14.39
CA HIS A 19 18.62 2.54 -14.56
C HIS A 19 17.70 2.78 -13.35
N ALA A 20 16.67 3.58 -13.54
CA ALA A 20 15.68 3.91 -12.49
C ALA A 20 14.60 2.83 -12.32
N LEU A 21 14.27 2.13 -13.39
CA LEU A 21 13.38 0.97 -13.40
C LEU A 21 13.92 -0.08 -14.36
N THR A 22 13.87 -1.35 -13.97
CA THR A 22 14.34 -2.48 -14.75
C THR A 22 13.28 -3.57 -14.75
N ASP A 23 12.79 -3.92 -15.94
CA ASP A 23 11.88 -5.03 -16.21
C ASP A 23 10.66 -5.07 -15.27
N VAL A 24 10.05 -3.91 -15.01
CA VAL A 24 8.92 -3.81 -14.10
C VAL A 24 7.67 -4.39 -14.74
N ASN A 25 7.14 -5.43 -14.11
CA ASN A 25 5.86 -6.07 -14.43
C ASN A 25 4.93 -5.83 -13.25
N LEU A 26 3.72 -5.32 -13.47
CA LEU A 26 2.78 -4.95 -12.41
C LEU A 26 1.34 -4.97 -12.92
N LYS A 27 0.43 -5.47 -12.09
CA LYS A 27 -1.01 -5.45 -12.37
C LYS A 27 -1.78 -4.85 -11.20
N ILE A 28 -2.58 -3.82 -11.47
CA ILE A 28 -3.46 -3.16 -10.50
C ILE A 28 -4.91 -3.48 -10.84
N GLU A 29 -5.61 -4.08 -9.90
CA GLU A 29 -7.02 -4.45 -10.03
C GLU A 29 -7.94 -3.35 -9.49
N LYS A 30 -9.12 -3.22 -10.09
CA LYS A 30 -10.11 -2.19 -9.70
C LYS A 30 -10.59 -2.37 -8.26
N GLY A 31 -10.77 -1.24 -7.56
CA GLY A 31 -11.38 -1.18 -6.23
C GLY A 31 -10.47 -1.57 -5.06
N LYS A 32 -9.20 -1.87 -5.32
CA LYS A 32 -8.21 -2.20 -4.30
C LYS A 32 -7.38 -0.98 -3.89
N ILE A 33 -6.74 -1.06 -2.72
CA ILE A 33 -5.75 -0.10 -2.23
C ILE A 33 -4.39 -0.81 -2.20
N TYR A 34 -3.48 -0.37 -3.07
CA TYR A 34 -2.12 -0.89 -3.19
C TYR A 34 -1.14 -0.04 -2.40
N GLY A 35 -0.51 -0.63 -1.38
CA GLY A 35 0.64 -0.05 -0.69
C GLY A 35 1.92 -0.30 -1.48
N PHE A 36 2.54 0.76 -1.99
CA PHE A 36 3.77 0.69 -2.79
C PHE A 36 4.98 0.98 -1.90
N ILE A 37 5.72 -0.06 -1.55
CA ILE A 37 6.75 -0.08 -0.51
C ILE A 37 8.14 -0.17 -1.14
N GLY A 38 9.06 0.68 -0.67
CA GLY A 38 10.46 0.64 -1.08
C GLY A 38 11.25 1.77 -0.43
N LYS A 39 12.56 1.61 -0.36
CA LYS A 39 13.47 2.65 0.14
C LYS A 39 13.41 3.93 -0.70
N ASN A 40 13.93 5.03 -0.17
CA ASN A 40 14.10 6.24 -0.97
C ASN A 40 15.05 5.95 -2.14
N GLY A 41 14.66 6.38 -3.34
CA GLY A 41 15.41 6.07 -4.57
C GLY A 41 15.11 4.71 -5.19
N ALA A 42 14.24 3.87 -4.61
CA ALA A 42 13.91 2.55 -5.16
C ALA A 42 13.13 2.57 -6.50
N GLY A 43 12.69 3.72 -6.99
CA GLY A 43 11.96 3.85 -8.26
C GLY A 43 10.46 4.15 -8.12
N LYS A 44 9.90 4.25 -6.89
CA LYS A 44 8.46 4.48 -6.64
C LYS A 44 7.92 5.68 -7.42
N THR A 45 8.45 6.85 -7.16
CA THR A 45 8.01 8.10 -7.82
C THR A 45 8.21 8.05 -9.33
N THR A 46 9.27 7.41 -9.81
CA THR A 46 9.53 7.24 -11.25
C THR A 46 8.42 6.41 -11.91
N LEU A 47 8.03 5.28 -11.31
CA LEU A 47 6.95 4.44 -11.81
C LEU A 47 5.61 5.20 -11.79
N MET A 48 5.29 5.88 -10.70
CA MET A 48 4.09 6.68 -10.58
C MET A 48 4.02 7.81 -11.62
N ARG A 49 5.17 8.46 -11.92
CA ARG A 49 5.25 9.48 -12.99
C ARG A 49 5.03 8.89 -14.39
N ILE A 50 5.48 7.66 -14.65
CA ILE A 50 5.22 6.98 -15.93
C ILE A 50 3.73 6.69 -16.08
N VAL A 51 3.10 6.11 -15.08
CA VAL A 51 1.66 5.79 -15.12
C VAL A 51 0.83 7.05 -15.31
N SER A 52 1.14 8.11 -14.58
CA SER A 52 0.44 9.40 -14.67
C SER A 52 0.71 10.18 -15.96
N GLY A 53 1.72 9.78 -16.77
CA GLY A 53 2.09 10.45 -18.00
C GLY A 53 3.03 11.63 -17.84
N MET A 54 3.57 11.86 -16.63
CA MET A 54 4.58 12.89 -16.37
C MET A 54 5.98 12.48 -16.84
N SER A 55 6.18 11.18 -17.14
CA SER A 55 7.38 10.64 -17.74
C SER A 55 7.03 9.53 -18.73
N THR A 56 7.88 9.30 -19.73
CA THR A 56 7.75 8.19 -20.66
C THR A 56 8.69 7.05 -20.25
N PRO A 57 8.30 5.77 -20.36
CA PRO A 57 9.23 4.67 -20.18
C PRO A 57 10.28 4.67 -21.31
N SER A 58 11.45 4.08 -21.05
CA SER A 58 12.48 3.85 -22.07
C SER A 58 12.13 2.67 -22.98
N SER A 59 11.48 1.64 -22.41
CA SER A 59 10.94 0.48 -23.14
C SER A 59 9.82 -0.17 -22.32
N GLY A 60 9.16 -1.17 -22.90
CA GLY A 60 8.03 -1.89 -22.32
C GLY A 60 6.69 -1.39 -22.82
N SER A 61 5.63 -1.96 -22.28
CA SER A 61 4.25 -1.60 -22.67
C SER A 61 3.36 -1.39 -21.42
N MET A 62 2.35 -0.54 -21.59
CA MET A 62 1.37 -0.24 -20.58
C MET A 62 -0.03 -0.40 -21.15
N GLU A 63 -0.89 -1.05 -20.39
CA GLU A 63 -2.33 -1.05 -20.59
C GLU A 63 -2.98 -0.28 -19.44
N LEU A 64 -3.81 0.72 -19.77
CA LEU A 64 -4.52 1.55 -18.81
C LEU A 64 -6.00 1.51 -19.14
N PHE A 65 -6.84 1.07 -18.18
CA PHE A 65 -8.29 0.86 -18.36
C PHE A 65 -8.64 0.07 -19.63
N GLY A 66 -7.84 -0.98 -19.96
CA GLY A 66 -8.04 -1.81 -21.14
C GLY A 66 -7.55 -1.20 -22.46
N LYS A 67 -6.81 -0.08 -22.40
CA LYS A 67 -6.27 0.63 -23.58
C LYS A 67 -4.74 0.50 -23.63
N THR A 68 -4.22 0.17 -24.82
CA THR A 68 -2.78 -0.05 -25.06
C THR A 68 -2.16 0.99 -25.99
N GLN A 69 -2.95 1.66 -26.82
CA GLN A 69 -2.42 2.66 -27.74
C GLN A 69 -2.17 4.00 -27.01
N ALA A 70 -1.05 4.64 -27.30
CA ALA A 70 -0.60 5.85 -26.63
C ALA A 70 -1.62 6.99 -26.62
N ASN A 71 -2.34 7.21 -27.73
CA ASN A 71 -3.39 8.23 -27.86
C ASN A 71 -4.62 7.91 -27.00
N GLU A 72 -4.98 6.63 -26.85
CA GLU A 72 -6.08 6.19 -26.00
C GLU A 72 -5.68 6.28 -24.52
N ILE A 73 -4.48 5.78 -24.15
CA ILE A 73 -3.93 5.91 -22.81
C ILE A 73 -3.91 7.36 -22.33
N CYS A 74 -3.55 8.30 -23.23
CA CYS A 74 -3.55 9.73 -22.91
C CYS A 74 -4.95 10.22 -22.50
N LYS A 75 -6.00 9.75 -23.17
CA LYS A 75 -7.39 10.07 -22.83
C LYS A 75 -7.82 9.43 -21.51
N GLU A 76 -7.46 8.17 -21.29
CA GLU A 76 -7.78 7.43 -20.07
C GLU A 76 -7.12 8.05 -18.81
N ARG A 77 -5.99 8.74 -18.97
CA ARG A 77 -5.33 9.46 -17.85
C ARG A 77 -6.20 10.54 -17.23
N ALA A 78 -7.23 11.02 -17.90
CA ALA A 78 -8.22 11.92 -17.30
C ALA A 78 -8.98 11.29 -16.13
N LYS A 79 -9.02 9.94 -16.06
CA LYS A 79 -9.59 9.17 -14.96
C LYS A 79 -8.63 8.94 -13.80
N ILE A 80 -7.38 9.42 -13.90
CA ILE A 80 -6.38 9.32 -12.84
C ILE A 80 -6.31 10.63 -12.06
N GLY A 81 -6.42 10.55 -10.75
CA GLY A 81 -6.07 11.62 -9.83
C GLY A 81 -4.65 11.41 -9.30
N THR A 82 -3.79 12.43 -9.36
CA THR A 82 -2.39 12.30 -8.95
C THR A 82 -2.01 13.29 -7.87
N MET A 83 -1.31 12.82 -6.84
CA MET A 83 -0.65 13.63 -5.82
C MET A 83 0.82 13.22 -5.76
N LEU A 84 1.60 13.67 -6.75
CA LEU A 84 3.03 13.36 -6.86
C LEU A 84 3.92 14.55 -6.46
N GLU A 85 3.38 15.76 -6.54
CA GLU A 85 4.05 17.01 -6.18
C GLU A 85 3.00 18.02 -5.72
N ASP A 86 3.36 18.95 -4.84
CA ASP A 86 2.47 20.01 -4.33
C ASP A 86 2.30 21.16 -5.36
N ARG A 87 2.14 20.81 -6.66
CA ARG A 87 2.07 21.79 -7.75
C ARG A 87 0.64 22.27 -7.98
N GLY A 88 0.54 23.53 -8.37
CA GLY A 88 -0.73 24.14 -8.84
C GLY A 88 -1.63 24.67 -7.72
N ILE A 89 -1.18 24.71 -6.47
CA ILE A 89 -1.90 25.34 -5.36
C ILE A 89 -1.27 26.69 -5.05
N SER A 90 -2.06 27.76 -5.17
CA SER A 90 -1.59 29.11 -4.89
C SER A 90 -1.68 29.44 -3.38
N PRO A 91 -0.58 29.96 -2.75
CA PRO A 91 -0.59 30.29 -1.34
C PRO A 91 -1.56 31.44 -0.97
N ASN A 92 -1.88 32.32 -1.92
CA ASN A 92 -2.69 33.50 -1.68
C ASN A 92 -4.18 33.32 -1.96
N LEU A 93 -4.61 32.15 -2.45
CA LEU A 93 -5.99 31.81 -2.71
C LEU A 93 -6.59 31.01 -1.56
N THR A 94 -7.91 31.09 -1.40
CA THR A 94 -8.67 30.21 -0.48
C THR A 94 -8.75 28.80 -1.02
N ALA A 95 -9.28 27.85 -0.22
CA ALA A 95 -9.49 26.47 -0.68
C ALA A 95 -10.39 26.43 -1.93
N ALA A 96 -11.55 27.09 -1.88
CA ALA A 96 -12.49 27.10 -3.01
C ALA A 96 -11.89 27.75 -4.27
N GLN A 97 -11.16 28.86 -4.12
CA GLN A 97 -10.51 29.54 -5.25
C GLN A 97 -9.41 28.68 -5.90
N ASN A 98 -8.62 27.97 -5.09
CA ASN A 98 -7.63 27.02 -5.60
C ASN A 98 -8.29 25.89 -6.39
N LEU A 99 -9.36 25.30 -5.86
CA LEU A 99 -10.08 24.23 -6.56
C LEU A 99 -10.75 24.75 -7.84
N LYS A 100 -11.30 25.98 -7.83
CA LYS A 100 -11.87 26.60 -9.05
C LYS A 100 -10.79 26.79 -10.12
N ALA A 101 -9.61 27.28 -9.75
CA ALA A 101 -8.48 27.40 -10.69
C ALA A 101 -8.06 26.05 -11.27
N GLN A 102 -7.98 25.00 -10.43
CA GLN A 102 -7.69 23.64 -10.88
C GLN A 102 -8.77 23.08 -11.83
N MET A 103 -10.04 23.34 -11.54
CA MET A 103 -11.15 22.96 -12.44
C MET A 103 -11.02 23.61 -13.80
N MET A 104 -10.77 24.92 -13.83
CA MET A 104 -10.60 25.67 -15.09
C MET A 104 -9.44 25.11 -15.91
N MET A 105 -8.29 24.80 -15.27
CA MET A 105 -7.14 24.19 -15.96
C MET A 105 -7.44 22.81 -16.53
N LYS A 106 -8.35 22.06 -15.90
CA LYS A 106 -8.79 20.73 -16.37
C LYS A 106 -9.94 20.79 -17.37
N GLY A 107 -10.44 21.98 -17.72
CA GLY A 107 -11.60 22.14 -18.59
C GLY A 107 -12.90 21.63 -17.97
N LEU A 108 -12.98 21.57 -16.64
CA LEU A 108 -14.17 21.16 -15.92
C LEU A 108 -15.00 22.39 -15.53
N ASP A 109 -16.32 22.29 -15.62
CA ASP A 109 -17.26 23.36 -15.24
C ASP A 109 -18.39 22.80 -14.37
N ASN A 110 -18.09 22.60 -13.09
CA ASN A 110 -19.05 22.10 -12.11
C ASN A 110 -18.74 22.62 -10.69
N ASP A 111 -19.26 23.81 -10.36
CA ASP A 111 -19.02 24.44 -9.07
C ASP A 111 -19.59 23.65 -7.88
N SER A 112 -20.62 22.81 -8.09
CA SER A 112 -21.14 21.95 -7.03
C SER A 112 -20.10 20.91 -6.59
N ARG A 113 -19.24 20.45 -7.52
CA ARG A 113 -18.16 19.51 -7.23
C ARG A 113 -17.12 20.09 -6.29
N ILE A 114 -16.85 21.40 -6.35
CA ILE A 114 -15.93 22.06 -5.41
C ILE A 114 -16.45 21.94 -3.98
N ARG A 115 -17.74 22.18 -3.77
CA ARG A 115 -18.34 22.06 -2.43
C ARG A 115 -18.28 20.62 -1.92
N GLU A 116 -18.64 19.69 -2.77
CA GLU A 116 -18.61 18.25 -2.48
C GLU A 116 -17.19 17.78 -2.07
N VAL A 117 -16.16 18.08 -2.86
CA VAL A 117 -14.80 17.64 -2.52
C VAL A 117 -14.25 18.34 -1.27
N LEU A 118 -14.62 19.61 -1.01
CA LEU A 118 -14.27 20.28 0.24
C LEU A 118 -14.95 19.63 1.45
N GLU A 119 -16.14 19.12 1.28
CA GLU A 119 -16.85 18.38 2.33
C GLU A 119 -16.19 17.02 2.59
N ILE A 120 -15.90 16.25 1.52
CA ILE A 120 -15.18 14.96 1.58
C ILE A 120 -13.88 15.09 2.37
N VAL A 121 -13.06 16.12 2.09
CA VAL A 121 -11.77 16.31 2.77
C VAL A 121 -11.88 17.12 4.09
N GLY A 122 -13.07 17.47 4.54
CA GLY A 122 -13.30 18.20 5.80
C GLY A 122 -12.80 19.65 5.80
N LEU A 123 -12.79 20.32 4.65
CA LEU A 123 -12.35 21.72 4.51
C LEU A 123 -13.50 22.70 4.19
N SER A 124 -14.75 22.27 4.22
CA SER A 124 -15.93 23.10 3.92
C SER A 124 -16.04 24.37 4.79
N LYS A 125 -15.55 24.31 6.04
CA LYS A 125 -15.61 25.42 7.00
C LYS A 125 -14.42 26.38 6.97
N THR A 126 -13.52 26.27 5.98
CA THR A 126 -12.31 27.11 5.93
C THR A 126 -12.56 28.55 5.46
N GLY A 127 -13.68 28.80 4.79
CA GLY A 127 -14.14 30.13 4.39
C GLY A 127 -13.09 30.97 3.63
N ALA A 128 -12.81 32.17 4.13
CA ALA A 128 -11.86 33.11 3.53
C ALA A 128 -10.37 32.82 3.89
N LYS A 129 -10.08 31.80 4.71
CA LYS A 129 -8.71 31.44 5.09
C LYS A 129 -7.89 31.06 3.86
N LYS A 130 -6.70 31.66 3.69
CA LYS A 130 -5.82 31.42 2.56
C LYS A 130 -4.97 30.17 2.76
N PHE A 131 -4.56 29.52 1.67
CA PHE A 131 -3.75 28.29 1.73
C PHE A 131 -2.43 28.47 2.50
N LYS A 132 -1.77 29.63 2.39
CA LYS A 132 -0.55 29.91 3.16
C LYS A 132 -0.74 29.78 4.68
N ASP A 133 -1.95 30.06 5.17
CA ASP A 133 -2.31 30.06 6.60
C ASP A 133 -2.85 28.69 7.06
N PHE A 134 -2.87 27.68 6.16
CA PHE A 134 -3.29 26.32 6.48
C PHE A 134 -2.20 25.57 7.25
N SER A 135 -2.62 24.69 8.18
CA SER A 135 -1.72 23.68 8.73
C SER A 135 -1.26 22.72 7.63
N LEU A 136 -0.20 21.97 7.87
CA LEU A 136 0.29 20.98 6.91
C LEU A 136 -0.80 19.97 6.54
N GLY A 137 -1.56 19.47 7.53
CA GLY A 137 -2.68 18.56 7.29
C GLY A 137 -3.77 19.18 6.43
N MET A 138 -4.15 20.44 6.67
CA MET A 138 -5.10 21.15 5.80
C MET A 138 -4.56 21.32 4.37
N LYS A 139 -3.25 21.59 4.22
CA LYS A 139 -2.59 21.68 2.91
C LYS A 139 -2.68 20.35 2.16
N ARG A 140 -2.35 19.23 2.80
CA ARG A 140 -2.44 17.89 2.22
C ARG A 140 -3.87 17.53 1.84
N ARG A 141 -4.85 17.84 2.71
CA ARG A 141 -6.28 17.64 2.40
C ARG A 141 -6.74 18.45 1.19
N LEU A 142 -6.29 19.70 1.01
CA LEU A 142 -6.62 20.49 -0.17
C LEU A 142 -5.97 19.94 -1.43
N THR A 143 -4.71 19.49 -1.36
CA THR A 143 -4.06 18.82 -2.49
C THR A 143 -4.81 17.54 -2.88
N LEU A 144 -5.26 16.74 -1.91
CA LEU A 144 -6.11 15.57 -2.18
C LEU A 144 -7.45 15.98 -2.80
N ALA A 145 -8.12 17.05 -2.31
CA ALA A 145 -9.35 17.58 -2.90
C ALA A 145 -9.18 17.93 -4.39
N ALA A 146 -8.03 18.54 -4.75
CA ALA A 146 -7.73 18.85 -6.14
C ALA A 146 -7.58 17.60 -7.03
N THR A 147 -7.13 16.47 -6.48
CA THR A 147 -7.10 15.20 -7.22
C THR A 147 -8.48 14.61 -7.44
N LEU A 148 -9.42 14.87 -6.52
CA LEU A 148 -10.78 14.32 -6.56
C LEU A 148 -11.73 15.11 -7.47
N LEU A 149 -11.35 16.29 -7.95
CA LEU A 149 -12.22 17.15 -8.78
C LEU A 149 -12.74 16.45 -10.04
N SER A 150 -11.91 15.66 -10.71
CA SER A 150 -12.25 14.93 -11.93
C SER A 150 -12.99 13.60 -11.69
N ASN A 151 -13.41 13.31 -10.46
CA ASN A 151 -14.01 12.04 -10.06
C ASN A 151 -13.20 10.82 -10.54
N PRO A 152 -11.94 10.68 -10.11
CA PRO A 152 -11.03 9.70 -10.64
C PRO A 152 -11.45 8.26 -10.28
N GLU A 153 -11.25 7.33 -11.23
CA GLU A 153 -11.37 5.89 -10.97
C GLU A 153 -10.09 5.30 -10.37
N PHE A 154 -8.95 6.00 -10.52
CA PHE A 154 -7.66 5.60 -9.98
C PHE A 154 -6.92 6.78 -9.37
N LEU A 155 -6.48 6.65 -8.11
CA LEU A 155 -5.66 7.63 -7.39
C LEU A 155 -4.22 7.12 -7.26
N ILE A 156 -3.26 8.00 -7.55
CA ILE A 156 -1.82 7.76 -7.38
C ILE A 156 -1.28 8.81 -6.41
N LEU A 157 -0.90 8.36 -5.21
CA LEU A 157 -0.53 9.23 -4.10
C LEU A 157 0.89 8.90 -3.63
N ASP A 158 1.82 9.83 -3.84
CA ASP A 158 3.22 9.69 -3.42
C ASP A 158 3.41 10.34 -2.05
N GLU A 159 3.63 9.52 -1.03
CA GLU A 159 3.86 9.93 0.37
C GLU A 159 2.83 10.95 0.93
N PRO A 160 1.51 10.71 0.82
CA PRO A 160 0.50 11.71 1.18
C PRO A 160 0.47 12.05 2.68
N THR A 161 1.04 11.20 3.53
CA THR A 161 1.10 11.35 4.99
C THR A 161 2.40 11.98 5.48
N ASN A 162 3.38 12.19 4.57
CA ASN A 162 4.70 12.68 4.96
C ASN A 162 4.64 14.06 5.66
N GLY A 163 5.24 14.13 6.85
CA GLY A 163 5.31 15.34 7.67
C GLY A 163 4.04 15.64 8.49
N LEU A 164 3.03 14.79 8.44
CA LEU A 164 1.84 14.91 9.30
C LEU A 164 2.12 14.38 10.71
N ASP A 165 1.40 14.93 11.68
CA ASP A 165 1.32 14.38 13.04
C ASP A 165 0.49 13.09 13.06
N PRO A 166 0.54 12.28 14.13
CA PRO A 166 -0.21 11.02 14.21
C PRO A 166 -1.72 11.13 13.96
N VAL A 167 -2.33 12.26 14.35
CA VAL A 167 -3.76 12.52 14.11
C VAL A 167 -4.01 12.76 12.63
N GLY A 168 -3.18 13.60 11.97
CA GLY A 168 -3.27 13.86 10.54
C GLY A 168 -3.03 12.62 9.67
N ILE A 169 -2.11 11.74 10.09
CA ILE A 169 -1.88 10.44 9.43
C ILE A 169 -3.15 9.59 9.49
N LYS A 170 -3.72 9.43 10.70
CA LYS A 170 -4.96 8.66 10.90
C LYS A 170 -6.10 9.22 10.06
N ASP A 171 -6.33 10.53 10.14
CA ASP A 171 -7.41 11.19 9.38
C ASP A 171 -7.26 11.02 7.87
N THR A 172 -6.02 11.10 7.35
CA THR A 172 -5.75 10.90 5.92
C THR A 172 -6.02 9.46 5.52
N ARG A 173 -5.60 8.49 6.33
CA ARG A 173 -5.87 7.07 6.11
C ARG A 173 -7.36 6.77 6.09
N ASP A 174 -8.10 7.24 7.11
CA ASP A 174 -9.54 7.02 7.22
C ASP A 174 -10.29 7.62 6.02
N LEU A 175 -9.85 8.79 5.55
CA LEU A 175 -10.36 9.43 4.34
C LEU A 175 -10.10 8.59 3.06
N LEU A 176 -8.90 8.05 2.89
CA LEU A 176 -8.57 7.20 1.74
C LEU A 176 -9.40 5.91 1.73
N MET A 177 -9.57 5.27 2.89
CA MET A 177 -10.44 4.09 3.03
C MET A 177 -11.90 4.44 2.73
N GLN A 178 -12.38 5.60 3.16
CA GLN A 178 -13.72 6.08 2.84
C GLN A 178 -13.90 6.27 1.33
N ILE A 179 -12.97 6.97 0.66
CA ILE A 179 -12.99 7.18 -0.80
C ILE A 179 -13.02 5.86 -1.55
N ASN A 180 -12.17 4.89 -1.17
CA ASN A 180 -12.19 3.58 -1.79
C ASN A 180 -13.52 2.85 -1.60
N ARG A 181 -14.04 2.82 -0.38
CA ARG A 181 -15.28 2.10 -0.04
C ARG A 181 -16.53 2.71 -0.67
N GLU A 182 -16.67 4.05 -0.64
CA GLU A 182 -17.88 4.74 -1.09
C GLU A 182 -17.93 4.95 -2.61
N TYR A 183 -16.77 5.18 -3.23
CA TYR A 183 -16.69 5.48 -4.67
C TYR A 183 -16.09 4.35 -5.50
N GLY A 184 -15.60 3.26 -4.86
CA GLY A 184 -14.93 2.16 -5.55
C GLY A 184 -13.62 2.57 -6.21
N THR A 185 -13.05 3.71 -5.82
CA THR A 185 -11.81 4.26 -6.41
C THR A 185 -10.63 3.35 -6.08
N THR A 186 -9.89 2.95 -7.10
CA THR A 186 -8.62 2.22 -6.93
C THR A 186 -7.56 3.20 -6.42
N ILE A 187 -6.71 2.80 -5.48
CA ILE A 187 -5.69 3.68 -4.90
C ILE A 187 -4.34 2.99 -4.94
N MET A 188 -3.32 3.69 -5.43
CA MET A 188 -1.90 3.35 -5.26
C MET A 188 -1.27 4.41 -4.37
N ILE A 189 -0.80 4.01 -3.20
CA ILE A 189 -0.21 4.90 -2.21
C ILE A 189 1.21 4.46 -1.88
N SER A 190 2.19 5.36 -1.99
CA SER A 190 3.53 5.11 -1.50
C SER A 190 3.70 5.61 -0.07
N SER A 191 4.49 4.90 0.71
CA SER A 191 5.09 5.39 1.96
C SER A 191 6.39 4.64 2.22
N HIS A 192 7.29 5.27 2.94
CA HIS A 192 8.48 4.63 3.50
C HIS A 192 8.21 4.04 4.90
N ILE A 193 7.02 4.26 5.46
CA ILE A 193 6.57 3.76 6.76
C ILE A 193 5.62 2.58 6.54
N LEU A 194 6.15 1.37 6.65
CA LEU A 194 5.42 0.11 6.42
C LEU A 194 4.11 0.01 7.20
N ARG A 195 4.15 0.40 8.48
CA ARG A 195 2.99 0.34 9.36
C ARG A 195 1.81 1.19 8.88
N GLU A 196 2.08 2.38 8.30
CA GLU A 196 1.02 3.24 7.76
C GLU A 196 0.29 2.57 6.59
N LEU A 197 1.07 1.96 5.67
CA LEU A 197 0.50 1.24 4.53
C LEU A 197 -0.26 0.00 4.97
N TYR A 198 0.25 -0.74 5.97
CA TYR A 198 -0.42 -1.93 6.48
C TYR A 198 -1.83 -1.66 6.99
N GLU A 199 -2.04 -0.50 7.60
CA GLU A 199 -3.36 -0.12 8.12
C GLU A 199 -4.38 0.18 7.02
N VAL A 200 -3.97 0.67 5.84
CA VAL A 200 -4.87 1.15 4.78
C VAL A 200 -4.93 0.23 3.56
N ALA A 201 -3.83 -0.41 3.18
CA ALA A 201 -3.72 -1.19 1.96
C ALA A 201 -4.44 -2.55 2.05
N THR A 202 -4.97 -3.00 0.92
CA THR A 202 -5.50 -4.35 0.71
C THR A 202 -4.44 -5.28 0.12
N ASP A 203 -3.52 -4.72 -0.66
CA ASP A 203 -2.44 -5.42 -1.35
C ASP A 203 -1.14 -4.61 -1.25
N PHE A 204 0.00 -5.27 -1.28
CA PHE A 204 1.32 -4.65 -1.14
C PHE A 204 2.20 -5.01 -2.32
N ILE A 205 2.92 -4.01 -2.82
CA ILE A 205 3.92 -4.12 -3.87
C ILE A 205 5.24 -3.64 -3.31
N PHE A 206 6.27 -4.48 -3.39
CA PHE A 206 7.60 -4.17 -2.89
C PHE A 206 8.52 -3.90 -4.06
N ILE A 207 9.22 -2.76 -4.02
CA ILE A 207 10.21 -2.37 -5.03
C ILE A 207 11.55 -2.08 -4.36
N ASP A 208 12.62 -2.59 -4.94
CA ASP A 208 13.99 -2.24 -4.57
C ASP A 208 14.83 -2.07 -5.81
N SER A 209 15.68 -1.03 -5.82
CA SER A 209 16.64 -0.75 -6.92
C SER A 209 16.02 -0.81 -8.32
N GLY A 210 14.78 -0.32 -8.46
CA GLY A 210 14.06 -0.26 -9.74
C GLY A 210 13.37 -1.55 -10.17
N VAL A 211 13.37 -2.60 -9.34
CA VAL A 211 12.77 -3.91 -9.63
C VAL A 211 11.65 -4.22 -8.65
N ILE A 212 10.54 -4.79 -9.12
CA ILE A 212 9.50 -5.34 -8.22
C ILE A 212 10.03 -6.65 -7.64
N ILE A 213 10.21 -6.67 -6.32
CA ILE A 213 10.76 -7.83 -5.59
C ILE A 213 9.69 -8.71 -4.94
N GLY A 214 8.43 -8.27 -4.96
CA GLY A 214 7.31 -9.07 -4.44
C GLY A 214 5.99 -8.33 -4.47
N GLU A 215 4.94 -9.13 -4.55
CA GLU A 215 3.54 -8.69 -4.41
C GLU A 215 2.82 -9.64 -3.46
N ILE A 216 1.99 -9.13 -2.57
CA ILE A 216 1.24 -9.94 -1.60
C ILE A 216 -0.04 -9.24 -1.17
N SER A 217 -1.14 -9.98 -1.03
CA SER A 217 -2.34 -9.44 -0.41
C SER A 217 -2.19 -9.30 1.11
N LYS A 218 -2.95 -8.39 1.71
CA LYS A 218 -2.99 -8.23 3.18
C LYS A 218 -3.32 -9.54 3.91
N GLU A 219 -4.21 -10.30 3.32
CA GLU A 219 -4.63 -11.59 3.87
C GLU A 219 -3.47 -12.61 3.89
N GLN A 220 -2.75 -12.73 2.77
CA GLN A 220 -1.56 -13.58 2.69
C GLN A 220 -0.43 -13.10 3.61
N LEU A 221 -0.24 -11.76 3.69
CA LEU A 221 0.75 -11.16 4.58
C LEU A 221 0.41 -11.47 6.04
N ASN A 222 -0.87 -11.32 6.44
CA ASN A 222 -1.31 -11.64 7.80
C ASN A 222 -0.98 -13.09 8.19
N ARG A 223 -1.21 -14.05 7.28
CA ARG A 223 -0.83 -15.46 7.51
C ARG A 223 0.68 -15.65 7.73
N LYS A 224 1.51 -14.85 7.05
CA LYS A 224 2.97 -14.88 7.25
C LYS A 224 3.39 -14.27 8.58
N LEU A 225 2.68 -13.21 9.02
CA LEU A 225 2.96 -12.49 10.27
C LEU A 225 2.32 -13.13 11.51
N GLU A 226 1.62 -14.26 11.36
CA GLU A 226 1.06 -15.01 12.48
C GLU A 226 2.14 -15.44 13.46
N LYS A 227 1.75 -15.49 14.73
CA LYS A 227 2.61 -16.07 15.77
C LYS A 227 2.84 -17.54 15.47
N LYS A 228 4.06 -17.98 15.62
CA LYS A 228 4.46 -19.38 15.48
C LYS A 228 5.19 -19.83 16.74
N ILE A 229 4.81 -20.98 17.26
CA ILE A 229 5.59 -21.66 18.30
C ILE A 229 6.33 -22.81 17.62
N LEU A 230 7.64 -22.78 17.71
CA LEU A 230 8.52 -23.83 17.25
C LEU A 230 8.84 -24.74 18.45
N ILE A 231 8.50 -26.01 18.31
CA ILE A 231 8.68 -27.03 19.32
C ILE A 231 9.57 -28.12 18.73
N ARG A 232 10.74 -28.36 19.29
CA ARG A 232 11.58 -29.46 18.88
C ARG A 232 11.63 -30.52 19.96
N SER A 233 11.38 -31.76 19.59
CA SER A 233 11.37 -32.91 20.48
C SER A 233 11.60 -34.20 19.72
N LYS A 234 12.15 -35.19 20.40
CA LYS A 234 12.20 -36.57 19.90
C LYS A 234 10.88 -37.33 20.09
N GLU A 235 9.98 -36.78 20.92
CA GLU A 235 8.65 -37.34 21.22
C GLU A 235 7.53 -36.61 20.46
N THR A 236 7.70 -36.42 19.15
CA THR A 236 6.79 -35.62 18.29
C THR A 236 5.35 -36.12 18.36
N ASP A 237 5.13 -37.44 18.34
CA ASP A 237 3.78 -38.02 18.38
C ASP A 237 3.05 -37.66 19.67
N LYS A 238 3.74 -37.71 20.83
CA LYS A 238 3.18 -37.32 22.12
C LYS A 238 2.78 -35.84 22.16
N ILE A 239 3.59 -34.98 21.57
CA ILE A 239 3.32 -33.53 21.49
C ILE A 239 2.12 -33.29 20.59
N ILE A 240 2.05 -33.96 19.45
CA ILE A 240 0.90 -33.85 18.51
C ILE A 240 -0.39 -34.27 19.22
N ASP A 241 -0.40 -35.40 19.92
CA ASP A 241 -1.56 -35.89 20.69
C ASP A 241 -2.03 -34.87 21.73
N VAL A 242 -1.10 -34.26 22.46
CA VAL A 242 -1.44 -33.20 23.43
C VAL A 242 -2.06 -32.01 22.78
N LEU A 243 -1.48 -31.48 21.69
CA LEU A 243 -1.96 -30.31 21.00
C LEU A 243 -3.30 -30.56 20.31
N GLN A 244 -3.51 -31.77 19.78
CA GLN A 244 -4.81 -32.17 19.17
C GLN A 244 -5.91 -32.27 20.24
N LYS A 245 -5.64 -32.81 21.44
CA LYS A 245 -6.60 -32.85 22.54
C LYS A 245 -7.07 -31.46 22.97
N HIS A 246 -6.23 -30.45 22.79
CA HIS A 246 -6.56 -29.06 23.08
C HIS A 246 -7.07 -28.26 21.86
N GLY A 247 -7.45 -28.96 20.78
CA GLY A 247 -8.08 -28.36 19.61
C GLY A 247 -7.11 -27.68 18.63
N MET A 248 -5.79 -27.86 18.80
CA MET A 248 -4.77 -27.21 17.98
C MET A 248 -4.36 -28.02 16.73
N GLY A 249 -5.04 -29.13 16.44
CA GLY A 249 -4.65 -30.08 15.39
C GLY A 249 -4.55 -29.48 13.97
N ASN A 250 -5.40 -28.50 13.64
CA ASN A 250 -5.45 -27.88 12.30
C ASN A 250 -4.32 -26.87 12.06
N ASN A 251 -3.60 -26.48 13.10
CA ASN A 251 -2.61 -25.41 13.09
C ASN A 251 -1.16 -25.95 13.17
N LEU A 252 -0.99 -27.26 12.98
CA LEU A 252 0.29 -27.96 13.14
C LEU A 252 0.94 -28.25 11.79
N ILE A 253 2.23 -27.96 11.71
CA ILE A 253 3.12 -28.43 10.63
C ILE A 253 4.24 -29.23 11.28
N VAL A 254 4.42 -30.47 10.85
CA VAL A 254 5.46 -31.37 11.39
C VAL A 254 6.54 -31.59 10.35
N SER A 255 7.81 -31.40 10.73
CA SER A 255 8.97 -31.60 9.89
C SER A 255 10.09 -32.25 10.71
N GLY A 256 10.22 -33.57 10.60
CA GLY A 256 11.16 -34.36 11.40
C GLY A 256 10.89 -34.28 12.90
N ASP A 257 11.85 -33.79 13.66
CA ASP A 257 11.76 -33.60 15.12
C ASP A 257 11.18 -32.21 15.52
N THR A 258 10.72 -31.42 14.52
CA THR A 258 10.25 -30.06 14.72
C THR A 258 8.77 -29.96 14.41
N ILE A 259 8.01 -29.38 15.33
CA ILE A 259 6.60 -29.06 15.20
C ILE A 259 6.46 -27.53 15.19
N THR A 260 5.79 -26.99 14.19
CA THR A 260 5.43 -25.57 14.12
C THR A 260 3.93 -25.43 14.34
N LEU A 261 3.56 -24.74 15.41
CA LEU A 261 2.17 -24.39 15.72
C LEU A 261 1.95 -22.92 15.29
N SER A 262 1.00 -22.66 14.40
CA SER A 262 0.72 -21.32 13.86
C SER A 262 -0.69 -20.89 14.25
N GLY A 263 -0.90 -19.60 14.55
CA GLY A 263 -2.22 -19.01 14.80
C GLY A 263 -2.16 -17.80 15.72
N ASN A 264 -3.10 -16.87 15.50
CA ASN A 264 -3.18 -15.65 16.33
C ASN A 264 -3.67 -15.93 17.75
N ASP A 265 -4.43 -17.01 17.95
CA ASP A 265 -5.01 -17.42 19.23
C ASP A 265 -4.07 -18.36 20.03
N VAL A 266 -2.88 -18.63 19.49
CA VAL A 266 -1.90 -19.50 20.15
C VAL A 266 -1.25 -18.74 21.31
N ASN A 267 -1.52 -19.22 22.53
CA ASN A 267 -0.91 -18.68 23.75
C ASN A 267 0.25 -19.56 24.18
N GLU A 268 1.48 -18.99 24.19
CA GLU A 268 2.72 -19.67 24.53
C GLU A 268 2.69 -20.30 25.95
N GLU A 269 2.17 -19.56 26.95
CA GLU A 269 2.09 -20.03 28.32
C GLU A 269 1.17 -21.24 28.46
N GLN A 270 0.02 -21.23 27.79
CA GLN A 270 -0.93 -22.34 27.79
C GLN A 270 -0.34 -23.57 27.10
N VAL A 271 0.26 -23.40 25.92
CA VAL A 271 0.92 -24.50 25.20
C VAL A 271 2.04 -25.06 26.03
N GLY A 272 2.87 -24.21 26.63
CA GLY A 272 3.95 -24.64 27.55
C GLY A 272 3.42 -25.43 28.73
N SER A 273 2.32 -25.00 29.38
CA SER A 273 1.69 -25.73 30.48
C SER A 273 1.20 -27.12 30.06
N TRP A 274 0.49 -27.22 28.95
CA TRP A 274 -0.01 -28.52 28.47
C TRP A 274 1.11 -29.51 28.15
N LEU A 275 2.20 -29.02 27.56
CA LEU A 275 3.37 -29.87 27.26
C LEU A 275 4.11 -30.27 28.53
N HIS A 276 4.23 -29.37 29.50
CA HIS A 276 4.83 -29.67 30.78
C HIS A 276 4.02 -30.73 31.57
N GLU A 277 2.68 -30.55 31.64
CA GLU A 277 1.77 -31.50 32.29
C GLU A 277 1.81 -32.90 31.66
N SER A 278 2.04 -32.94 30.33
CA SER A 278 2.19 -34.21 29.62
C SER A 278 3.49 -34.94 29.94
N GLY A 279 4.48 -34.27 30.56
CA GLY A 279 5.82 -34.81 30.79
C GLY A 279 6.59 -35.03 29.48
N ALA A 280 6.31 -34.29 28.42
CA ALA A 280 7.05 -34.35 27.15
C ALA A 280 8.44 -33.70 27.32
N VAL A 281 9.47 -34.33 26.75
CA VAL A 281 10.83 -33.79 26.76
C VAL A 281 11.00 -32.83 25.57
N LEU A 282 11.16 -31.54 25.87
CA LEU A 282 11.37 -30.51 24.86
C LEU A 282 12.88 -30.24 24.70
N LEU A 283 13.36 -30.24 23.48
CA LEU A 283 14.69 -29.80 23.10
C LEU A 283 14.74 -28.31 22.82
N GLU A 284 13.64 -27.76 22.28
CA GLU A 284 13.47 -26.34 22.00
C GLU A 284 12.00 -26.00 22.10
N PHE A 285 11.69 -24.83 22.66
CA PHE A 285 10.38 -24.25 22.72
C PHE A 285 10.53 -22.72 22.56
N THR A 286 10.19 -22.19 21.38
CA THR A 286 10.46 -20.79 21.06
C THR A 286 9.26 -20.19 20.34
N GLN A 287 8.78 -19.06 20.82
CA GLN A 287 7.81 -18.26 20.09
C GLN A 287 8.54 -17.36 19.09
N THR A 288 8.16 -17.47 17.83
CA THR A 288 8.62 -16.57 16.77
C THR A 288 7.45 -15.79 16.21
N ARG A 289 7.70 -14.56 15.87
CA ARG A 289 6.75 -13.70 15.14
C ARG A 289 7.50 -12.93 14.07
N GLU A 290 7.11 -13.12 12.84
CA GLU A 290 7.63 -12.31 11.77
C GLU A 290 7.02 -10.90 11.87
N THR A 291 7.84 -9.85 11.80
CA THR A 291 7.37 -8.47 11.73
C THR A 291 7.27 -8.02 10.28
N LEU A 292 6.51 -6.96 10.02
CA LEU A 292 6.45 -6.35 8.69
C LEU A 292 7.83 -5.97 8.18
N GLU A 293 8.65 -5.43 9.08
CA GLU A 293 10.02 -4.99 8.79
C GLU A 293 10.92 -6.18 8.46
N SER A 294 10.84 -7.28 9.24
CA SER A 294 11.63 -8.49 9.00
C SER A 294 11.22 -9.16 7.68
N TYR A 295 9.92 -9.19 7.37
CA TYR A 295 9.42 -9.69 6.09
C TYR A 295 9.98 -8.87 4.91
N PHE A 296 9.95 -7.54 5.00
CA PHE A 296 10.50 -6.66 3.97
C PHE A 296 12.02 -6.82 3.81
N ILE A 297 12.77 -6.90 4.93
CA ILE A 297 14.22 -7.14 4.90
C ILE A 297 14.53 -8.50 4.27
N GLY A 298 13.73 -9.53 4.57
CA GLY A 298 13.87 -10.86 3.96
C GLY A 298 13.70 -10.85 2.44
N LEU A 299 12.75 -10.06 1.91
CA LEU A 299 12.57 -9.89 0.47
C LEU A 299 13.79 -9.22 -0.20
N ILE A 300 14.36 -8.19 0.44
CA ILE A 300 15.56 -7.51 -0.09
C ILE A 300 16.78 -8.42 -0.02
N GLY A 301 16.97 -9.13 1.11
CA GLY A 301 18.12 -10.02 1.33
C GLY A 301 18.12 -11.27 0.45
N GLY A 302 16.93 -11.80 0.14
CA GLY A 302 16.77 -12.97 -0.73
C GLY A 302 17.18 -12.73 -2.19
N ASN A 303 17.10 -11.48 -2.67
CA ASN A 303 17.54 -11.11 -4.02
C ASN A 303 19.04 -10.77 -4.13
N SER A 304 19.78 -10.75 -3.00
CA SER A 304 21.23 -10.48 -3.00
C SER A 304 22.09 -11.71 -3.33
N HIS A 305 21.47 -12.88 -3.58
CA HIS A 305 22.15 -14.16 -3.83
C HIS A 305 21.69 -14.85 -5.14
N ALA A 306 21.06 -14.08 -6.09
CA ALA A 306 20.71 -14.62 -7.40
C ALA A 306 21.56 -13.98 -8.51
#